data_f0bee7d4fbca937321bdd083ef9dae7b
#
_entry.id   f0bee7d4fbca937321bdd083ef9dae7b
#
_cell.length_a   1.000
_cell.length_b   1.000
_cell.length_c   1.000
_cell.angle_alpha   90.00
_cell.angle_beta   90.00
_cell.angle_gamma   90.00
#
_symmetry.space_group_name_H-M   'P 1'
#
loop_
_entity.id
_entity.type
_entity.pdbx_description
1 polymer ?
#
loop_
_entity_poly.entity_id
_entity_poly.type
_entity_poly.pdbx_seq_one_letter_code
_entity_poly.pdbx_strand_id
1 'polypeptide(L)'
;MPERRFWFFRTTIQAFCLVIEKGAVDFAKLETKLNADVFTYYGEIVNGVEREVKDIIENLAKDDKKHRALYVFLTTPGGSLIPVQRMVDILRHFYEEVNFIIPDYAYSAGTIWCMSGDNIYMNYYSSLGPIDPQVQTKDGNLVAALGYLDKINEMLEKANRNDLTQAEFLILKDFDLAELRSYEQAKELAVDMLKKWLTKYKFKDWVTHSNNGKPVTEAEKEARALEIANMLSDNNVWKSHGRPIGIQVLTDELHLKIVDFEQDPELNSIISEYYDSLTEYIQSHGYRFFFQTRLFI
;
A
#
# COMPACT_ATOMS: atom_id res chain seq x y z
N MET A 1 -2.41 22.46 23.58
CA MET A 1 -1.00 22.70 23.24
C MET A 1 -0.63 21.89 21.99
N PRO A 2 -0.94 22.38 20.78
CA PRO A 2 -0.61 21.66 19.53
C PRO A 2 0.78 21.95 18.94
N GLU A 3 1.41 23.05 19.33
CA GLU A 3 2.65 23.51 18.67
C GLU A 3 3.91 22.67 18.95
N ARG A 4 3.97 21.92 20.05
CA ARG A 4 5.16 21.11 20.39
C ARG A 4 5.34 19.86 19.53
N ARG A 5 4.27 19.30 18.90
CA ARG A 5 4.38 18.12 18.03
C ARG A 5 4.93 18.47 16.64
N PHE A 6 4.59 19.63 16.10
CA PHE A 6 5.10 20.11 14.81
C PHE A 6 6.60 20.47 14.85
N TRP A 7 7.07 21.01 15.97
CA TRP A 7 8.49 21.34 16.16
C TRP A 7 9.35 20.08 16.25
N PHE A 8 8.85 19.02 16.84
CA PHE A 8 9.57 17.76 16.96
C PHE A 8 9.82 17.11 15.58
N PHE A 9 8.86 17.16 14.68
CA PHE A 9 9.03 16.69 13.30
C PHE A 9 10.07 17.52 12.53
N ARG A 10 9.99 18.84 12.55
CA ARG A 10 10.95 19.71 11.85
C ARG A 10 12.39 19.60 12.39
N THR A 11 12.58 19.52 13.69
CA THR A 11 13.91 19.42 14.30
C THR A 11 14.55 18.04 14.05
N THR A 12 13.74 16.99 13.99
CA THR A 12 14.19 15.64 13.66
C THR A 12 14.62 15.56 12.20
N ILE A 13 13.89 16.18 11.28
CA ILE A 13 14.21 16.23 9.84
C ILE A 13 15.55 16.98 9.60
N GLN A 14 15.82 18.08 10.30
CA GLN A 14 17.09 18.81 10.17
C GLN A 14 18.31 18.05 10.72
N ALA A 15 18.15 17.22 11.74
CA ALA A 15 19.22 16.33 12.22
C ALA A 15 19.53 15.17 11.25
N PHE A 16 18.63 14.88 10.31
CA PHE A 16 18.74 13.83 9.31
C PHE A 16 19.78 14.07 8.21
N CYS A 17 20.10 15.32 7.92
CA CYS A 17 20.99 15.69 6.81
C CYS A 17 22.46 15.28 6.98
N LEU A 18 22.89 14.75 8.12
CA LEU A 18 24.32 14.68 8.47
C LEU A 18 24.95 13.28 8.49
N VAL A 19 24.23 12.16 8.26
CA VAL A 19 24.83 10.83 8.58
C VAL A 19 24.71 9.75 7.51
N ILE A 20 24.38 10.03 6.25
CA ILE A 20 24.28 8.95 5.26
C ILE A 20 25.25 9.14 4.08
N GLU A 21 26.56 9.15 4.30
CA GLU A 21 27.50 9.09 3.16
C GLU A 21 27.34 7.82 2.33
N LYS A 22 27.17 6.66 2.95
CA LYS A 22 26.99 5.39 2.24
C LYS A 22 25.58 5.23 1.67
N GLY A 23 24.54 5.45 2.45
CA GLY A 23 23.16 5.38 1.99
C GLY A 23 22.82 6.42 0.92
N ALA A 24 23.43 7.61 0.96
CA ALA A 24 23.31 8.62 -0.08
C ALA A 24 23.91 8.16 -1.42
N VAL A 25 25.06 7.46 -1.38
CA VAL A 25 25.68 6.90 -2.58
C VAL A 25 24.81 5.82 -3.21
N ASP A 26 24.24 4.92 -2.39
CA ASP A 26 23.40 3.83 -2.89
C ASP A 26 22.06 4.34 -3.41
N PHE A 27 21.48 5.37 -2.78
CA PHE A 27 20.31 6.07 -3.29
C PHE A 27 20.57 6.72 -4.67
N ALA A 28 21.70 7.42 -4.84
CA ALA A 28 22.06 8.03 -6.11
C ALA A 28 22.31 6.99 -7.22
N LYS A 29 22.88 5.82 -6.88
CA LYS A 29 22.99 4.70 -7.81
C LYS A 29 21.62 4.20 -8.27
N LEU A 30 20.64 4.12 -7.34
CA LEU A 30 19.28 3.68 -7.65
C LEU A 30 18.60 4.65 -8.64
N GLU A 31 18.65 5.97 -8.38
CA GLU A 31 18.11 6.97 -9.34
C GLU A 31 18.79 6.88 -10.72
N THR A 32 20.11 6.70 -10.74
CA THR A 32 20.88 6.57 -11.98
C THR A 32 20.49 5.30 -12.74
N LYS A 33 20.41 4.16 -12.07
CA LYS A 33 20.04 2.86 -12.68
C LYS A 33 18.62 2.88 -13.24
N LEU A 34 17.69 3.50 -12.52
CA LEU A 34 16.29 3.60 -12.93
C LEU A 34 16.04 4.73 -13.95
N ASN A 35 16.98 5.68 -14.08
CA ASN A 35 16.80 6.93 -14.84
C ASN A 35 15.48 7.63 -14.45
N ALA A 36 15.23 7.76 -13.15
CA ALA A 36 13.98 8.24 -12.59
C ALA A 36 14.20 8.93 -11.25
N ASP A 37 13.21 9.70 -10.81
CA ASP A 37 13.17 10.20 -9.44
C ASP A 37 12.81 9.04 -8.49
N VAL A 38 13.41 9.03 -7.30
CA VAL A 38 13.10 8.06 -6.25
C VAL A 38 12.59 8.78 -5.01
N PHE A 39 11.53 8.25 -4.43
CA PHE A 39 10.98 8.66 -3.15
C PHE A 39 10.90 7.46 -2.22
N THR A 40 11.65 7.47 -1.14
CA THR A 40 11.60 6.44 -0.10
C THR A 40 10.57 6.79 0.94
N TYR A 41 9.69 5.84 1.23
CA TYR A 41 8.73 5.87 2.32
C TYR A 41 8.89 4.64 3.20
N TYR A 42 9.22 4.84 4.47
CA TYR A 42 9.26 3.80 5.49
C TYR A 42 8.40 4.20 6.67
N GLY A 43 7.48 3.33 7.09
CA GLY A 43 6.66 3.53 8.28
C GLY A 43 5.17 3.34 8.06
N GLU A 44 4.40 3.54 9.15
CA GLU A 44 2.94 3.43 9.14
C GLU A 44 2.29 4.58 8.35
N ILE A 45 1.18 4.32 7.67
CA ILE A 45 0.41 5.35 6.95
C ILE A 45 -0.60 5.97 7.93
N VAL A 46 -0.25 7.11 8.51
CA VAL A 46 -1.08 7.82 9.50
C VAL A 46 -1.73 9.07 8.91
N ASN A 47 -2.87 9.49 9.49
CA ASN A 47 -3.52 10.73 9.07
C ASN A 47 -2.59 11.93 9.24
N GLY A 48 -2.47 12.73 8.20
CA GLY A 48 -1.62 13.93 8.15
C GLY A 48 -0.27 13.70 7.46
N VAL A 49 0.19 12.44 7.28
CA VAL A 49 1.45 12.13 6.58
C VAL A 49 1.46 12.62 5.13
N GLU A 50 0.30 12.72 4.52
CA GLU A 50 0.15 13.19 3.14
C GLU A 50 0.60 14.65 2.95
N ARG A 51 0.69 15.45 4.02
CA ARG A 51 1.20 16.82 3.97
C ARG A 51 2.72 16.82 3.80
N GLU A 52 3.41 15.98 4.55
CA GLU A 52 4.86 15.81 4.43
C GLU A 52 5.21 15.27 3.04
N VAL A 53 4.49 14.24 2.57
CA VAL A 53 4.67 13.69 1.23
C VAL A 53 4.43 14.77 0.17
N LYS A 54 3.41 15.62 0.32
CA LYS A 54 3.14 16.74 -0.59
C LYS A 54 4.35 17.69 -0.66
N ASP A 55 4.83 18.16 0.48
CA ASP A 55 5.92 19.13 0.53
C ASP A 55 7.22 18.54 -0.06
N ILE A 56 7.51 17.27 0.21
CA ILE A 56 8.67 16.54 -0.34
C ILE A 56 8.55 16.42 -1.87
N ILE A 57 7.41 15.95 -2.37
CA ILE A 57 7.19 15.72 -3.81
C ILE A 57 7.10 17.04 -4.58
N GLU A 58 6.49 18.09 -4.01
CA GLU A 58 6.50 19.41 -4.63
C GLU A 58 7.92 19.99 -4.76
N ASN A 59 8.78 19.77 -3.79
CA ASN A 59 10.17 20.19 -3.85
C ASN A 59 10.94 19.39 -4.90
N LEU A 60 10.78 18.05 -4.93
CA LEU A 60 11.39 17.19 -5.92
C LEU A 60 10.95 17.54 -7.35
N ALA A 61 9.67 17.86 -7.53
CA ALA A 61 9.10 18.23 -8.83
C ALA A 61 9.54 19.60 -9.34
N LYS A 62 10.06 20.47 -8.49
CA LYS A 62 10.64 21.79 -8.87
C LYS A 62 12.11 21.72 -9.25
N ASP A 63 12.78 20.59 -9.02
CA ASP A 63 14.19 20.41 -9.36
C ASP A 63 14.37 20.41 -10.89
N ASP A 64 15.39 21.10 -11.38
CA ASP A 64 15.75 21.13 -12.79
C ASP A 64 16.13 19.75 -13.34
N LYS A 65 16.48 18.80 -12.45
CA LYS A 65 16.78 17.41 -12.78
C LYS A 65 15.58 16.47 -12.68
N LYS A 66 14.36 17.01 -12.57
CA LYS A 66 13.14 16.21 -12.47
C LYS A 66 13.01 15.22 -13.63
N HIS A 67 12.75 13.96 -13.31
CA HIS A 67 12.43 12.93 -14.29
C HIS A 67 10.92 12.83 -14.55
N ARG A 68 10.56 12.13 -15.64
CA ARG A 68 9.16 11.84 -15.99
C ARG A 68 8.54 10.78 -15.09
N ALA A 69 9.33 9.81 -14.67
CA ALA A 69 8.93 8.70 -13.82
C ALA A 69 9.36 8.91 -12.37
N LEU A 70 8.53 8.45 -11.44
CA LEU A 70 8.81 8.35 -10.02
C LEU A 70 8.79 6.88 -9.58
N TYR A 71 9.79 6.45 -8.84
CA TYR A 71 9.77 5.18 -8.13
C TYR A 71 9.59 5.43 -6.63
N VAL A 72 8.53 4.87 -6.08
CA VAL A 72 8.29 4.87 -4.63
C VAL A 72 8.93 3.62 -4.04
N PHE A 73 10.03 3.80 -3.30
CA PHE A 73 10.69 2.75 -2.53
C PHE A 73 9.96 2.59 -1.20
N LEU A 74 9.13 1.56 -1.09
CA LEU A 74 8.10 1.48 -0.05
C LEU A 74 8.31 0.30 0.90
N THR A 75 8.31 0.61 2.21
CA THR A 75 8.17 -0.38 3.28
C THR A 75 7.16 0.14 4.29
N THR A 76 6.03 -0.56 4.45
CA THR A 76 4.95 -0.10 5.33
C THR A 76 4.09 -1.24 5.87
N PRO A 77 3.73 -1.22 7.17
CA PRO A 77 2.72 -2.12 7.72
C PRO A 77 1.29 -1.76 7.26
N GLY A 78 1.11 -0.64 6.57
CA GLY A 78 -0.20 -0.12 6.18
C GLY A 78 -0.66 1.01 7.10
N GLY A 79 -1.97 1.13 7.30
CA GLY A 79 -2.60 2.15 8.12
C GLY A 79 -3.86 2.76 7.49
N SER A 80 -4.02 4.07 7.53
CA SER A 80 -5.21 4.76 7.03
C SER A 80 -5.27 4.87 5.50
N LEU A 81 -6.44 4.63 4.91
CA LEU A 81 -6.68 4.74 3.46
C LEU A 81 -6.82 6.19 2.98
N ILE A 82 -7.33 7.09 3.81
CA ILE A 82 -7.56 8.48 3.39
C ILE A 82 -6.26 9.20 3.01
N PRO A 83 -5.15 9.11 3.77
CA PRO A 83 -3.86 9.60 3.33
C PRO A 83 -3.39 8.99 2.01
N VAL A 84 -3.60 7.67 1.81
CA VAL A 84 -3.21 6.99 0.56
C VAL A 84 -3.85 7.65 -0.64
N GLN A 85 -5.16 7.92 -0.61
CA GLN A 85 -5.84 8.59 -1.71
C GLN A 85 -5.19 9.93 -2.04
N ARG A 86 -4.91 10.75 -1.02
CA ARG A 86 -4.27 12.05 -1.21
C ARG A 86 -2.84 11.94 -1.73
N MET A 87 -2.08 10.96 -1.22
CA MET A 87 -0.72 10.71 -1.72
C MET A 87 -0.73 10.28 -3.19
N VAL A 88 -1.64 9.41 -3.61
CA VAL A 88 -1.79 9.04 -5.02
C VAL A 88 -2.10 10.26 -5.88
N ASP A 89 -3.03 11.12 -5.45
CA ASP A 89 -3.36 12.34 -6.20
C ASP A 89 -2.14 13.28 -6.30
N ILE A 90 -1.34 13.42 -5.24
CA ILE A 90 -0.09 14.20 -5.24
C ILE A 90 0.92 13.62 -6.24
N LEU A 91 1.22 12.32 -6.15
CA LEU A 91 2.20 11.69 -7.04
C LEU A 91 1.78 11.82 -8.51
N ARG A 92 0.50 11.55 -8.81
CA ARG A 92 -0.05 11.60 -10.16
C ARG A 92 -0.26 13.02 -10.71
N HIS A 93 -0.24 14.05 -9.86
CA HIS A 93 -0.22 15.44 -10.30
C HIS A 93 1.15 15.82 -10.89
N PHE A 94 2.23 15.31 -10.34
CA PHE A 94 3.58 15.69 -10.74
C PHE A 94 4.26 14.70 -11.67
N TYR A 95 3.85 13.41 -11.70
CA TYR A 95 4.50 12.36 -12.47
C TYR A 95 3.53 11.60 -13.37
N GLU A 96 3.95 11.40 -14.61
CA GLU A 96 3.18 10.64 -15.61
C GLU A 96 3.25 9.13 -15.34
N GLU A 97 4.39 8.67 -14.84
CA GLU A 97 4.64 7.29 -14.49
C GLU A 97 5.04 7.19 -13.02
N VAL A 98 4.36 6.30 -12.28
CA VAL A 98 4.62 6.03 -10.87
C VAL A 98 4.77 4.52 -10.69
N ASN A 99 5.93 4.10 -10.24
CA ASN A 99 6.27 2.70 -9.97
C ASN A 99 6.53 2.49 -8.48
N PHE A 100 6.34 1.28 -7.99
CA PHE A 100 6.64 0.91 -6.61
C PHE A 100 7.72 -0.15 -6.57
N ILE A 101 8.72 0.04 -5.71
CA ILE A 101 9.72 -0.97 -5.36
C ILE A 101 9.45 -1.42 -3.93
N ILE A 102 9.22 -2.71 -3.76
CA ILE A 102 8.92 -3.31 -2.46
C ILE A 102 10.10 -4.22 -2.10
N PRO A 103 11.07 -3.73 -1.31
CA PRO A 103 12.23 -4.53 -0.94
C PRO A 103 11.88 -5.62 0.09
N ASP A 104 10.84 -5.39 0.90
CA ASP A 104 10.42 -6.27 1.99
C ASP A 104 8.89 -6.40 2.00
N TYR A 105 8.16 -5.46 2.60
CA TYR A 105 6.71 -5.57 2.69
C TYR A 105 5.97 -4.25 2.48
N ALA A 106 4.73 -4.35 1.94
CA ALA A 106 3.77 -3.27 1.90
C ALA A 106 2.36 -3.82 2.15
N TYR A 107 1.92 -3.80 3.41
CA TYR A 107 0.69 -4.46 3.86
C TYR A 107 -0.52 -3.51 3.88
N SER A 108 -1.74 -4.10 3.79
CA SER A 108 -3.01 -3.39 3.98
C SER A 108 -3.12 -2.14 3.08
N ALA A 109 -3.23 -0.93 3.65
CA ALA A 109 -3.25 0.32 2.91
C ALA A 109 -2.01 0.52 2.00
N GLY A 110 -0.86 -0.07 2.36
CA GLY A 110 0.33 -0.11 1.52
C GLY A 110 0.13 -0.94 0.26
N THR A 111 -0.53 -2.10 0.35
CA THR A 111 -0.94 -2.90 -0.82
C THR A 111 -1.81 -2.08 -1.75
N ILE A 112 -2.82 -1.38 -1.21
CA ILE A 112 -3.72 -0.52 -1.99
C ILE A 112 -2.95 0.61 -2.66
N TRP A 113 -1.96 1.19 -1.98
CA TRP A 113 -1.10 2.22 -2.56
C TRP A 113 -0.27 1.68 -3.73
N CYS A 114 0.31 0.49 -3.61
CA CYS A 114 1.04 -0.17 -4.70
C CYS A 114 0.17 -0.39 -5.94
N MET A 115 -1.13 -0.70 -5.77
CA MET A 115 -2.07 -0.91 -6.89
C MET A 115 -2.40 0.37 -7.65
N SER A 116 -2.00 1.55 -7.15
CA SER A 116 -2.06 2.82 -7.88
C SER A 116 -0.86 3.04 -8.83
N GLY A 117 0.12 2.16 -8.81
CA GLY A 117 1.32 2.21 -9.65
C GLY A 117 1.11 1.66 -11.06
N ASP A 118 1.95 2.10 -11.98
CA ASP A 118 2.06 1.50 -13.32
C ASP A 118 2.72 0.13 -13.23
N ASN A 119 3.81 0.04 -12.48
CA ASN A 119 4.50 -1.22 -12.20
C ASN A 119 4.78 -1.38 -10.71
N ILE A 120 4.87 -2.65 -10.28
CA ILE A 120 5.28 -3.05 -8.93
C ILE A 120 6.51 -3.95 -9.13
N TYR A 121 7.59 -3.60 -8.45
CA TYR A 121 8.87 -4.30 -8.47
C TYR A 121 9.01 -5.08 -7.16
N MET A 122 9.18 -6.37 -7.26
CA MET A 122 9.30 -7.29 -6.12
C MET A 122 10.37 -8.35 -6.41
N ASN A 123 10.81 -9.05 -5.36
CA ASN A 123 11.61 -10.26 -5.47
C ASN A 123 10.94 -11.41 -4.69
N TYR A 124 11.65 -12.54 -4.50
CA TYR A 124 11.13 -13.71 -3.78
C TYR A 124 10.80 -13.41 -2.31
N TYR A 125 11.44 -12.43 -1.69
CA TYR A 125 11.25 -12.06 -0.28
C TYR A 125 10.16 -11.00 -0.10
N SER A 126 9.95 -10.18 -1.11
CA SER A 126 8.96 -9.11 -1.09
C SER A 126 7.55 -9.64 -0.89
N SER A 127 6.74 -8.93 -0.11
CA SER A 127 5.36 -9.30 0.12
C SER A 127 4.40 -8.11 0.18
N LEU A 128 3.24 -8.30 -0.43
CA LEU A 128 2.06 -7.49 -0.17
C LEU A 128 1.19 -8.20 0.88
N GLY A 129 0.10 -7.59 1.30
CA GLY A 129 -0.84 -8.20 2.25
C GLY A 129 -2.29 -8.07 1.82
N PRO A 130 -3.20 -8.81 2.50
CA PRO A 130 -4.64 -8.61 2.37
C PRO A 130 -5.04 -7.16 2.66
N ILE A 131 -6.18 -6.76 2.09
CA ILE A 131 -6.70 -5.38 2.22
C ILE A 131 -8.00 -5.33 3.04
N ASP A 132 -8.33 -6.42 3.72
CA ASP A 132 -9.48 -6.47 4.61
C ASP A 132 -9.34 -5.40 5.71
N PRO A 133 -10.37 -4.55 5.92
CA PRO A 133 -10.30 -3.52 6.94
C PRO A 133 -10.18 -4.14 8.33
N GLN A 134 -9.32 -3.56 9.16
CA GLN A 134 -9.22 -3.91 10.58
C GLN A 134 -9.98 -2.94 11.44
N VAL A 135 -10.55 -3.44 12.52
CA VAL A 135 -11.26 -2.68 13.53
C VAL A 135 -10.70 -2.98 14.90
N GLN A 136 -10.77 -1.99 15.76
CA GLN A 136 -10.30 -2.14 17.13
C GLN A 136 -11.45 -2.65 18.01
N THR A 137 -11.24 -3.77 18.68
CA THR A 137 -12.18 -4.29 19.69
C THR A 137 -12.21 -3.39 20.93
N LYS A 138 -13.20 -3.60 21.80
CA LYS A 138 -13.31 -2.91 23.10
C LYS A 138 -12.04 -3.09 23.97
N ASP A 139 -11.34 -4.19 23.79
CA ASP A 139 -10.09 -4.51 24.52
C ASP A 139 -8.84 -3.94 23.81
N GLY A 140 -9.01 -3.19 22.72
CA GLY A 140 -7.93 -2.55 21.98
C GLY A 140 -7.21 -3.44 20.95
N ASN A 141 -7.64 -4.68 20.75
CA ASN A 141 -7.08 -5.58 19.76
C ASN A 141 -7.59 -5.23 18.35
N LEU A 142 -6.70 -5.30 17.35
CA LEU A 142 -7.10 -5.19 15.94
C LEU A 142 -7.57 -6.57 15.45
N VAL A 143 -8.74 -6.59 14.84
CA VAL A 143 -9.35 -7.79 14.25
C VAL A 143 -9.93 -7.47 12.88
N ALA A 144 -10.04 -8.48 12.00
CA ALA A 144 -10.64 -8.30 10.70
C ALA A 144 -12.14 -7.92 10.83
N ALA A 145 -12.53 -6.76 10.32
CA ALA A 145 -13.93 -6.28 10.34
C ALA A 145 -14.87 -7.24 9.64
N LEU A 146 -14.40 -7.90 8.57
CA LEU A 146 -15.19 -8.87 7.80
C LEU A 146 -15.58 -10.09 8.62
N GLY A 147 -14.77 -10.50 9.61
CA GLY A 147 -15.13 -11.58 10.53
C GLY A 147 -16.40 -11.28 11.33
N TYR A 148 -16.60 -10.02 11.71
CA TYR A 148 -17.87 -9.58 12.33
C TYR A 148 -19.04 -9.62 11.35
N LEU A 149 -18.84 -9.09 10.12
CA LEU A 149 -19.88 -9.09 9.08
C LEU A 149 -20.31 -10.51 8.72
N ASP A 150 -19.37 -11.42 8.53
CA ASP A 150 -19.63 -12.82 8.21
C ASP A 150 -20.42 -13.49 9.34
N LYS A 151 -20.02 -13.26 10.61
CA LYS A 151 -20.71 -13.86 11.76
C LYS A 151 -22.12 -13.33 11.96
N ILE A 152 -22.33 -12.04 11.72
CA ILE A 152 -23.67 -11.44 11.79
C ILE A 152 -24.54 -11.98 10.66
N ASN A 153 -24.04 -12.07 9.43
CA ASN A 153 -24.78 -12.62 8.31
C ASN A 153 -25.18 -14.09 8.57
N GLU A 154 -24.27 -14.90 9.12
CA GLU A 154 -24.59 -16.29 9.54
C GLU A 154 -25.75 -16.32 10.56
N MET A 155 -25.73 -15.44 11.56
CA MET A 155 -26.81 -15.36 12.56
C MET A 155 -28.12 -14.85 11.96
N LEU A 156 -28.08 -13.90 11.02
CA LEU A 156 -29.28 -13.45 10.31
C LEU A 156 -29.87 -14.55 9.43
N GLU A 157 -29.05 -15.35 8.74
CA GLU A 157 -29.52 -16.52 8.00
C GLU A 157 -30.17 -17.58 8.90
N LYS A 158 -29.60 -17.82 10.10
CA LYS A 158 -30.23 -18.69 11.11
C LYS A 158 -31.56 -18.12 11.58
N ALA A 159 -31.66 -16.80 11.80
CA ALA A 159 -32.92 -16.17 12.17
C ALA A 159 -33.99 -16.37 11.08
N ASN A 160 -33.64 -16.19 9.80
CA ASN A 160 -34.56 -16.41 8.67
C ASN A 160 -35.07 -17.85 8.59
N ARG A 161 -34.28 -18.81 9.07
CA ARG A 161 -34.64 -20.25 9.14
C ARG A 161 -35.31 -20.65 10.46
N ASN A 162 -35.56 -19.71 11.38
CA ASN A 162 -36.01 -19.97 12.76
C ASN A 162 -35.09 -20.90 13.56
N ASP A 163 -33.80 -20.83 13.32
CA ASP A 163 -32.76 -21.69 13.93
C ASP A 163 -31.79 -20.88 14.81
N LEU A 164 -32.13 -19.62 15.09
CA LEU A 164 -31.35 -18.73 15.94
C LEU A 164 -31.52 -19.11 17.41
N THR A 165 -30.39 -19.35 18.08
CA THR A 165 -30.38 -19.61 19.53
C THR A 165 -30.63 -18.34 20.33
N GLN A 166 -31.08 -18.49 21.58
CA GLN A 166 -31.27 -17.35 22.48
C GLN A 166 -29.94 -16.60 22.74
N ALA A 167 -28.81 -17.31 22.79
CA ALA A 167 -27.49 -16.70 22.97
C ALA A 167 -27.10 -15.84 21.76
N GLU A 168 -27.30 -16.36 20.55
CA GLU A 168 -27.05 -15.62 19.30
C GLU A 168 -27.95 -14.38 19.18
N PHE A 169 -29.23 -14.49 19.59
CA PHE A 169 -30.15 -13.36 19.61
C PHE A 169 -29.67 -12.24 20.56
N LEU A 170 -29.13 -12.58 21.74
CA LEU A 170 -28.58 -11.60 22.65
C LEU A 170 -27.35 -10.91 22.06
N ILE A 171 -26.50 -11.63 21.35
CA ILE A 171 -25.34 -11.06 20.65
C ILE A 171 -25.80 -10.08 19.59
N LEU A 172 -26.75 -10.46 18.72
CA LEU A 172 -27.28 -9.58 17.67
C LEU A 172 -27.94 -8.31 18.24
N LYS A 173 -28.68 -8.44 19.34
CA LYS A 173 -29.35 -7.31 19.99
C LYS A 173 -28.37 -6.28 20.55
N ASP A 174 -27.20 -6.72 20.98
CA ASP A 174 -26.18 -5.86 21.60
C ASP A 174 -25.22 -5.22 20.56
N PHE A 175 -25.39 -5.55 19.28
CA PHE A 175 -24.54 -5.04 18.21
C PHE A 175 -24.97 -3.66 17.73
N ASP A 176 -24.01 -2.73 17.63
CA ASP A 176 -24.27 -1.40 17.09
C ASP A 176 -24.34 -1.43 15.56
N LEU A 177 -25.51 -1.13 15.00
CA LEU A 177 -25.72 -1.08 13.55
C LEU A 177 -24.89 0.01 12.86
N ALA A 178 -24.56 1.11 13.54
CA ALA A 178 -23.72 2.17 12.99
C ALA A 178 -22.27 1.69 12.90
N GLU A 179 -21.79 0.94 13.87
CA GLU A 179 -20.48 0.30 13.85
C GLU A 179 -20.40 -0.71 12.69
N LEU A 180 -21.42 -1.55 12.54
CA LEU A 180 -21.50 -2.51 11.44
C LEU A 180 -21.45 -1.82 10.06
N ARG A 181 -22.23 -0.74 9.88
CA ARG A 181 -22.20 0.02 8.63
C ARG A 181 -20.85 0.66 8.36
N SER A 182 -20.12 1.09 9.40
CA SER A 182 -18.76 1.62 9.23
C SER A 182 -17.79 0.57 8.69
N TYR A 183 -17.95 -0.70 9.07
CA TYR A 183 -17.13 -1.81 8.56
C TYR A 183 -17.40 -2.10 7.08
N GLU A 184 -18.70 -2.11 6.70
CA GLU A 184 -19.07 -2.23 5.29
C GLU A 184 -18.49 -1.09 4.45
N GLN A 185 -18.61 0.15 4.91
CA GLN A 185 -18.09 1.33 4.23
C GLN A 185 -16.56 1.29 4.09
N ALA A 186 -15.84 0.82 5.10
CA ALA A 186 -14.39 0.66 5.02
C ALA A 186 -13.99 -0.37 3.95
N LYS A 187 -14.71 -1.49 3.84
CA LYS A 187 -14.53 -2.48 2.78
C LYS A 187 -14.84 -1.90 1.40
N GLU A 188 -16.01 -1.28 1.27
CA GLU A 188 -16.45 -0.65 0.03
C GLU A 188 -15.40 0.37 -0.47
N LEU A 189 -14.90 1.23 0.42
CA LEU A 189 -13.86 2.21 0.10
C LEU A 189 -12.58 1.54 -0.41
N ALA A 190 -12.07 0.51 0.26
CA ALA A 190 -10.86 -0.20 -0.14
C ALA A 190 -11.02 -0.82 -1.53
N VAL A 191 -12.14 -1.50 -1.78
CA VAL A 191 -12.48 -2.15 -3.06
C VAL A 191 -12.61 -1.10 -4.17
N ASP A 192 -13.31 0.00 -3.94
CA ASP A 192 -13.52 1.07 -4.91
C ASP A 192 -12.21 1.75 -5.31
N MET A 193 -11.36 2.08 -4.33
CA MET A 193 -10.05 2.68 -4.58
C MET A 193 -9.18 1.75 -5.43
N LEU A 194 -9.10 0.48 -5.05
CA LEU A 194 -8.28 -0.50 -5.74
C LEU A 194 -8.79 -0.75 -7.17
N LYS A 195 -10.11 -0.95 -7.36
CA LYS A 195 -10.75 -1.08 -8.66
C LYS A 195 -10.40 0.12 -9.56
N LYS A 196 -10.61 1.35 -9.05
CA LYS A 196 -10.33 2.59 -9.78
C LYS A 196 -8.87 2.67 -10.24
N TRP A 197 -7.91 2.37 -9.37
CA TRP A 197 -6.50 2.53 -9.68
C TRP A 197 -5.95 1.41 -10.55
N LEU A 198 -6.34 0.17 -10.31
CA LEU A 198 -5.98 -0.93 -11.21
C LEU A 198 -6.46 -0.64 -12.63
N THR A 199 -7.72 -0.24 -12.82
CA THR A 199 -8.28 0.07 -14.14
C THR A 199 -7.54 1.23 -14.79
N LYS A 200 -7.33 2.32 -14.04
CA LYS A 200 -6.79 3.56 -14.60
C LYS A 200 -5.28 3.50 -14.89
N TYR A 201 -4.52 2.83 -14.04
CA TYR A 201 -3.06 2.87 -14.08
C TYR A 201 -2.46 1.50 -14.44
N LYS A 202 -2.68 0.48 -13.62
CA LYS A 202 -2.06 -0.83 -13.79
C LYS A 202 -2.46 -1.52 -15.09
N PHE A 203 -3.72 -1.38 -15.50
CA PHE A 203 -4.28 -2.00 -16.72
C PHE A 203 -4.33 -1.07 -17.93
N LYS A 204 -3.70 0.12 -17.86
CA LYS A 204 -3.73 1.08 -18.99
C LYS A 204 -3.21 0.45 -20.28
N ASP A 205 -2.15 -0.36 -20.19
CA ASP A 205 -1.49 -0.98 -21.33
C ASP A 205 -2.04 -2.39 -21.66
N TRP A 206 -3.04 -2.86 -20.93
CA TRP A 206 -3.73 -4.10 -21.25
C TRP A 206 -4.78 -3.85 -22.35
N VAL A 207 -4.32 -3.82 -23.59
CA VAL A 207 -5.14 -3.47 -24.78
C VAL A 207 -5.57 -4.67 -25.60
N THR A 208 -4.92 -5.84 -25.43
CA THR A 208 -5.24 -7.08 -26.14
C THR A 208 -5.13 -8.28 -25.22
N HIS A 209 -6.04 -9.25 -25.43
CA HIS A 209 -5.99 -10.54 -24.76
C HIS A 209 -4.84 -11.40 -25.30
N SER A 210 -3.99 -11.93 -24.41
CA SER A 210 -2.83 -12.77 -24.77
C SER A 210 -3.23 -14.11 -25.43
N ASN A 211 -4.44 -14.63 -25.09
CA ASN A 211 -4.91 -15.95 -25.55
C ASN A 211 -5.57 -15.93 -26.94
N ASN A 212 -6.13 -14.82 -27.39
CA ASN A 212 -6.91 -14.76 -28.63
C ASN A 212 -6.70 -13.49 -29.46
N GLY A 213 -5.86 -12.55 -29.00
CA GLY A 213 -5.54 -11.30 -29.69
C GLY A 213 -6.70 -10.29 -29.84
N LYS A 214 -7.85 -10.53 -29.21
CA LYS A 214 -8.98 -9.62 -29.23
C LYS A 214 -8.68 -8.36 -28.40
N PRO A 215 -9.25 -7.20 -28.79
CA PRO A 215 -9.15 -5.98 -27.97
C PRO A 215 -9.78 -6.19 -26.59
N VAL A 216 -9.14 -5.63 -25.56
CA VAL A 216 -9.68 -5.59 -24.19
C VAL A 216 -10.51 -4.32 -24.02
N THR A 217 -11.72 -4.49 -23.51
CA THR A 217 -12.63 -3.37 -23.23
C THR A 217 -12.42 -2.79 -21.83
N GLU A 218 -12.85 -1.55 -21.61
CA GLU A 218 -12.81 -0.94 -20.26
C GLU A 218 -13.66 -1.72 -19.25
N ALA A 219 -14.82 -2.28 -19.69
CA ALA A 219 -15.65 -3.12 -18.83
C ALA A 219 -14.92 -4.39 -18.37
N GLU A 220 -14.10 -5.01 -19.21
CA GLU A 220 -13.27 -6.17 -18.84
C GLU A 220 -12.16 -5.79 -17.85
N LYS A 221 -11.53 -4.64 -18.04
CA LYS A 221 -10.55 -4.10 -17.08
C LYS A 221 -11.18 -3.85 -15.71
N GLU A 222 -12.36 -3.20 -15.68
CA GLU A 222 -13.10 -2.95 -14.44
C GLU A 222 -13.54 -4.24 -13.74
N ALA A 223 -14.06 -5.22 -14.50
CA ALA A 223 -14.48 -6.51 -13.96
C ALA A 223 -13.27 -7.25 -13.34
N ARG A 224 -12.13 -7.24 -14.03
CA ARG A 224 -10.91 -7.86 -13.53
C ARG A 224 -10.36 -7.14 -12.30
N ALA A 225 -10.37 -5.80 -12.29
CA ALA A 225 -9.96 -5.02 -11.14
C ALA A 225 -10.83 -5.27 -9.90
N LEU A 226 -12.15 -5.40 -10.10
CA LEU A 226 -13.08 -5.73 -9.04
C LEU A 226 -12.84 -7.16 -8.49
N GLU A 227 -12.58 -8.13 -9.36
CA GLU A 227 -12.25 -9.50 -8.96
C GLU A 227 -11.01 -9.53 -8.06
N ILE A 228 -9.93 -8.86 -8.46
CA ILE A 228 -8.70 -8.77 -7.68
C ILE A 228 -8.94 -8.08 -6.33
N ALA A 229 -9.71 -6.97 -6.33
CA ALA A 229 -10.04 -6.26 -5.11
C ALA A 229 -10.83 -7.13 -4.13
N ASN A 230 -11.80 -7.88 -4.63
CA ASN A 230 -12.56 -8.81 -3.81
C ASN A 230 -11.69 -9.96 -3.26
N MET A 231 -10.82 -10.54 -4.07
CA MET A 231 -9.90 -11.59 -3.62
C MET A 231 -8.96 -11.07 -2.53
N LEU A 232 -8.34 -9.90 -2.73
CA LEU A 232 -7.43 -9.31 -1.73
C LEU A 232 -8.15 -8.92 -0.44
N SER A 233 -9.45 -8.60 -0.49
CA SER A 233 -10.25 -8.26 0.69
C SER A 233 -10.89 -9.47 1.38
N ASP A 234 -10.82 -10.66 0.80
CA ASP A 234 -11.51 -11.84 1.34
C ASP A 234 -10.74 -12.49 2.47
N ASN A 235 -11.19 -12.24 3.70
CA ASN A 235 -10.65 -12.85 4.91
C ASN A 235 -10.75 -14.40 4.90
N ASN A 236 -11.71 -14.98 4.17
CA ASN A 236 -11.86 -16.43 4.06
C ASN A 236 -10.80 -17.06 3.15
N VAL A 237 -10.22 -16.31 2.24
CA VAL A 237 -9.09 -16.74 1.41
C VAL A 237 -7.79 -16.65 2.21
N TRP A 238 -7.51 -15.50 2.80
CA TRP A 238 -6.22 -15.23 3.43
C TRP A 238 -6.09 -15.74 4.86
N LYS A 239 -7.19 -15.87 5.60
CA LYS A 239 -7.29 -16.34 7.00
C LYS A 239 -6.58 -15.44 8.03
N SER A 240 -5.77 -14.50 7.62
CA SER A 240 -5.05 -13.56 8.48
C SER A 240 -4.72 -12.30 7.72
N HIS A 241 -4.95 -11.14 8.36
CA HIS A 241 -4.58 -9.83 7.80
C HIS A 241 -3.06 -9.67 7.58
N GLY A 242 -2.25 -10.32 8.39
CA GLY A 242 -0.79 -10.31 8.27
C GLY A 242 -0.22 -11.39 7.35
N ARG A 243 -1.06 -12.08 6.54
CA ARG A 243 -0.57 -13.11 5.62
C ARG A 243 0.23 -12.49 4.49
N PRO A 244 1.52 -12.87 4.29
CA PRO A 244 2.30 -12.37 3.18
C PRO A 244 1.80 -12.94 1.85
N ILE A 245 1.67 -12.06 0.85
CA ILE A 245 1.28 -12.38 -0.53
C ILE A 245 2.50 -12.08 -1.40
N GLY A 246 3.28 -13.11 -1.72
CA GLY A 246 4.49 -12.98 -2.52
C GLY A 246 4.22 -12.89 -4.02
N ILE A 247 5.30 -12.67 -4.77
CA ILE A 247 5.27 -12.45 -6.22
C ILE A 247 4.54 -13.58 -6.97
N GLN A 248 4.74 -14.85 -6.60
CA GLN A 248 4.12 -16.00 -7.26
C GLN A 248 2.58 -15.96 -7.16
N VAL A 249 2.05 -15.69 -5.96
CA VAL A 249 0.60 -15.59 -5.76
C VAL A 249 0.00 -14.42 -6.55
N LEU A 250 0.72 -13.27 -6.57
CA LEU A 250 0.28 -12.10 -7.34
C LEU A 250 0.26 -12.38 -8.85
N THR A 251 1.21 -13.15 -9.36
CA THR A 251 1.30 -13.48 -10.79
C THR A 251 0.42 -14.65 -11.18
N ASP A 252 0.41 -15.74 -10.42
CA ASP A 252 -0.22 -17.01 -10.82
C ASP A 252 -1.71 -17.05 -10.46
N GLU A 253 -2.09 -16.50 -9.30
CA GLU A 253 -3.49 -16.52 -8.84
C GLU A 253 -4.23 -15.22 -9.16
N LEU A 254 -3.58 -14.07 -8.87
CA LEU A 254 -4.17 -12.75 -9.15
C LEU A 254 -3.90 -12.24 -10.57
N HIS A 255 -3.05 -12.93 -11.34
CA HIS A 255 -2.63 -12.58 -12.71
C HIS A 255 -2.24 -11.10 -12.85
N LEU A 256 -1.59 -10.55 -11.83
CA LEU A 256 -1.01 -9.22 -11.86
C LEU A 256 0.38 -9.26 -12.50
N LYS A 257 0.66 -8.32 -13.37
CA LYS A 257 2.01 -8.14 -13.90
C LYS A 257 2.89 -7.51 -12.83
N ILE A 258 3.78 -8.30 -12.24
CA ILE A 258 4.81 -7.86 -11.30
C ILE A 258 6.16 -7.92 -12.01
N VAL A 259 7.03 -6.96 -11.76
CA VAL A 259 8.40 -6.96 -12.26
C VAL A 259 9.29 -7.60 -11.20
N ASP A 260 9.86 -8.75 -11.54
CA ASP A 260 10.84 -9.41 -10.70
C ASP A 260 12.19 -8.72 -10.88
N PHE A 261 12.63 -7.95 -9.89
CA PHE A 261 13.89 -7.20 -9.98
C PHE A 261 15.14 -8.10 -9.80
N GLU A 262 15.00 -9.36 -9.38
CA GLU A 262 16.11 -10.32 -9.39
C GLU A 262 16.54 -10.69 -10.80
N GLN A 263 15.68 -10.51 -11.80
CA GLN A 263 16.03 -10.73 -13.21
C GLN A 263 17.04 -9.69 -13.74
N ASP A 264 17.25 -8.57 -13.02
CA ASP A 264 18.35 -7.61 -13.23
C ASP A 264 19.30 -7.66 -12.02
N PRO A 265 20.41 -8.43 -12.08
CA PRO A 265 21.31 -8.60 -10.94
C PRO A 265 21.92 -7.30 -10.41
N GLU A 266 22.14 -6.31 -11.29
CA GLU A 266 22.66 -5.01 -10.88
C GLU A 266 21.61 -4.23 -10.08
N LEU A 267 20.36 -4.18 -10.57
CA LEU A 267 19.26 -3.52 -9.87
C LEU A 267 18.99 -4.21 -8.52
N ASN A 268 19.00 -5.55 -8.49
CA ASN A 268 18.81 -6.32 -7.26
C ASN A 268 19.90 -5.99 -6.22
N SER A 269 21.18 -5.92 -6.63
CA SER A 269 22.27 -5.53 -5.74
C SER A 269 22.09 -4.13 -5.17
N ILE A 270 21.75 -3.16 -6.02
CA ILE A 270 21.54 -1.76 -5.59
C ILE A 270 20.36 -1.65 -4.61
N ILE A 271 19.23 -2.30 -4.91
CA ILE A 271 18.05 -2.32 -4.04
C ILE A 271 18.40 -2.92 -2.67
N SER A 272 19.10 -4.07 -2.66
CA SER A 272 19.47 -4.77 -1.43
C SER A 272 20.44 -3.93 -0.58
N GLU A 273 21.50 -3.42 -1.19
CA GLU A 273 22.50 -2.58 -0.50
C GLU A 273 21.88 -1.31 0.10
N TYR A 274 20.99 -0.67 -0.67
CA TYR A 274 20.27 0.52 -0.18
C TYR A 274 19.32 0.16 0.97
N TYR A 275 18.55 -0.93 0.84
CA TYR A 275 17.60 -1.35 1.87
C TYR A 275 18.29 -1.74 3.18
N ASP A 276 19.42 -2.46 3.10
CA ASP A 276 20.21 -2.81 4.28
C ASP A 276 20.74 -1.58 4.99
N SER A 277 21.32 -0.61 4.26
CA SER A 277 21.82 0.64 4.81
C SER A 277 20.70 1.48 5.43
N LEU A 278 19.52 1.53 4.78
CA LEU A 278 18.32 2.22 5.24
C LEU A 278 17.81 1.63 6.56
N THR A 279 17.64 0.31 6.61
CA THR A 279 17.08 -0.37 7.79
C THR A 279 18.04 -0.33 8.97
N GLU A 280 19.34 -0.50 8.77
CA GLU A 280 20.36 -0.32 9.80
C GLU A 280 20.30 1.09 10.39
N TYR A 281 20.18 2.12 9.54
CA TYR A 281 20.05 3.49 9.97
C TYR A 281 18.79 3.75 10.78
N ILE A 282 17.63 3.31 10.29
CA ILE A 282 16.33 3.45 10.97
C ILE A 282 16.36 2.75 12.34
N GLN A 283 16.88 1.53 12.41
CA GLN A 283 16.94 0.73 13.65
C GLN A 283 17.90 1.35 14.67
N SER A 284 19.09 1.78 14.23
CA SER A 284 20.08 2.38 15.12
C SER A 284 19.62 3.68 15.79
N HIS A 285 18.71 4.42 15.14
CA HIS A 285 18.14 5.67 15.65
C HIS A 285 16.75 5.53 16.25
N GLY A 286 16.13 4.36 16.16
CA GLY A 286 14.78 4.10 16.68
C GLY A 286 13.69 4.89 15.96
N TYR A 287 13.87 5.17 14.67
CA TYR A 287 12.88 5.92 13.90
C TYR A 287 11.67 5.05 13.53
N ARG A 288 10.48 5.63 13.62
CA ARG A 288 9.23 5.00 13.22
C ARG A 288 8.81 5.37 11.79
N PHE A 289 9.33 6.48 11.27
CA PHE A 289 9.07 7.01 9.95
C PHE A 289 10.37 7.48 9.32
N PHE A 290 10.49 7.27 8.01
CA PHE A 290 11.61 7.77 7.24
C PHE A 290 11.17 8.11 5.82
N PHE A 291 11.58 9.30 5.35
CA PHE A 291 11.36 9.77 3.98
C PHE A 291 12.69 10.23 3.40
N GLN A 292 12.93 9.90 2.13
CA GLN A 292 14.14 10.32 1.45
C GLN A 292 13.87 10.60 -0.03
N THR A 293 14.53 11.65 -0.54
CA THR A 293 14.72 11.93 -1.97
C THR A 293 16.13 12.48 -2.15
N ARG A 294 16.61 12.71 -3.39
CA ARG A 294 17.92 13.34 -3.61
C ARG A 294 18.05 14.75 -3.02
N LEU A 295 16.93 15.45 -2.78
CA LEU A 295 16.91 16.78 -2.15
C LEU A 295 16.76 16.72 -0.62
N PHE A 296 16.57 15.53 -0.11
CA PHE A 296 16.27 15.22 1.30
C PHE A 296 17.24 14.17 1.82
N ILE A 297 18.52 14.31 1.50
CA ILE A 297 19.61 13.43 1.96
C ILE A 297 20.36 14.13 3.08
#